data_0cbe0fabaf50d57115bb78cd7992051d
#
_entry.id   0cbe0fabaf50d57115bb78cd7992051d
#
_cell.length_a   1.000
_cell.length_b   1.000
_cell.length_c   1.000
_cell.angle_alpha   90.00
_cell.angle_beta   90.00
_cell.angle_gamma   90.00
#
_symmetry.space_group_name_H-M   'P 1'
#
loop_
_entity.id
_entity.type
_entity.pdbx_description
1 polymer ?
#
loop_
_entity_poly.entity_id
_entity_poly.type
_entity_poly.pdbx_seq_one_letter_code
_entity_poly.pdbx_strand_id
1 'polypeptide(L)'
;MAATLAFNPVRVLADEDDDLNALPAAVQKTAHEQIGKSAVEEVEDTFEAGQHATEVEYRENGKKMAVVIAKDGTLIQKEYRMSPGDAPAVIKDAVTAQYPGATISHIKEVQRTDIKFFEVSAKAGGKSHQLKLDETGKPVKVD
;
A
#
# COMPACT_ATOMS: atom_id res chain seq x y z
N MET A 1 21.03 -23.48 8.11
CA MET A 1 20.71 -23.36 6.68
C MET A 1 19.45 -22.51 6.55
N ALA A 2 19.60 -21.29 6.08
CA ALA A 2 18.47 -20.40 5.83
C ALA A 2 17.92 -20.74 4.44
N ALA A 3 16.70 -21.27 4.38
CA ALA A 3 15.99 -21.45 3.12
C ALA A 3 15.47 -20.08 2.67
N THR A 4 16.13 -19.51 1.69
CA THR A 4 15.64 -18.34 0.97
C THR A 4 14.46 -18.80 0.12
N LEU A 5 13.25 -18.51 0.56
CA LEU A 5 12.08 -18.63 -0.29
C LEU A 5 12.19 -17.56 -1.37
N ALA A 6 12.54 -17.99 -2.57
CA ALA A 6 12.48 -17.16 -3.75
C ALA A 6 11.01 -16.85 -4.04
N PHE A 7 10.62 -15.61 -3.82
CA PHE A 7 9.36 -15.06 -4.34
C PHE A 7 9.49 -14.98 -5.85
N ASN A 8 8.86 -15.89 -6.56
CA ASN A 8 8.64 -15.76 -7.99
C ASN A 8 7.33 -14.99 -8.16
N PRO A 9 7.34 -13.77 -8.66
CA PRO A 9 6.12 -13.14 -9.12
C PRO A 9 5.69 -13.91 -10.37
N VAL A 10 4.66 -14.72 -10.25
CA VAL A 10 3.97 -15.28 -11.41
C VAL A 10 3.24 -14.13 -12.07
N ARG A 11 3.88 -13.56 -13.06
CA ARG A 11 3.24 -12.63 -13.98
C ARG A 11 2.36 -13.45 -14.90
N VAL A 12 1.12 -13.65 -14.52
CA VAL A 12 0.10 -14.14 -15.44
C VAL A 12 -0.56 -12.91 -16.04
N LEU A 13 -0.44 -12.77 -17.36
CA LEU A 13 -1.31 -11.92 -18.18
C LEU A 13 -2.65 -12.65 -18.31
N ALA A 14 -3.35 -12.81 -17.19
CA ALA A 14 -4.73 -13.24 -17.17
C ALA A 14 -5.58 -12.01 -16.85
N ASP A 15 -6.82 -12.02 -17.30
CA ASP A 15 -7.80 -11.01 -16.98
C ASP A 15 -7.78 -10.77 -15.46
N GLU A 16 -7.49 -9.56 -15.03
CA GLU A 16 -7.34 -9.22 -13.60
C GLU A 16 -8.65 -9.46 -12.81
N ASP A 17 -9.77 -9.49 -13.51
CA ASP A 17 -11.06 -9.91 -12.98
C ASP A 17 -11.08 -11.42 -12.65
N ASP A 18 -10.34 -12.24 -13.39
CA ASP A 18 -10.24 -13.68 -13.10
C ASP A 18 -9.42 -13.95 -11.84
N ASP A 19 -8.39 -13.16 -11.58
CA ASP A 19 -7.59 -13.26 -10.36
C ASP A 19 -8.43 -12.88 -9.13
N LEU A 20 -9.25 -11.84 -9.23
CA LEU A 20 -10.17 -11.46 -8.16
C LEU A 20 -11.21 -12.56 -7.89
N ASN A 21 -11.75 -13.18 -8.94
CA ASN A 21 -12.73 -14.26 -8.84
C ASN A 21 -12.16 -15.58 -8.30
N ALA A 22 -10.84 -15.76 -8.33
CA ALA A 22 -10.15 -16.92 -7.76
C ALA A 22 -9.93 -16.81 -6.25
N LEU A 23 -10.18 -15.65 -5.64
CA LEU A 23 -9.99 -15.42 -4.20
C LEU A 23 -11.10 -16.09 -3.35
N PRO A 24 -10.85 -16.29 -2.04
CA PRO A 24 -11.90 -16.71 -1.13
C PRO A 24 -13.13 -15.80 -1.18
N ALA A 25 -14.33 -16.37 -1.07
CA ALA A 25 -15.58 -15.63 -1.20
C ALA A 25 -15.69 -14.41 -0.27
N ALA A 26 -15.19 -14.52 0.96
CA ALA A 26 -15.18 -13.41 1.91
C ALA A 26 -14.29 -12.25 1.44
N VAL A 27 -13.15 -12.56 0.83
CA VAL A 27 -12.23 -11.55 0.26
C VAL A 27 -12.85 -10.90 -0.97
N GLN A 28 -13.45 -11.69 -1.88
CA GLN A 28 -14.17 -11.17 -3.03
C GLN A 28 -15.26 -10.18 -2.64
N LYS A 29 -16.07 -10.55 -1.64
CA LYS A 29 -17.16 -9.70 -1.15
C LYS A 29 -16.64 -8.34 -0.71
N THR A 30 -15.61 -8.32 0.15
CA THR A 30 -15.02 -7.07 0.66
C THR A 30 -14.40 -6.26 -0.48
N ALA A 31 -13.68 -6.91 -1.39
CA ALA A 31 -13.11 -6.25 -2.56
C ALA A 31 -14.19 -5.55 -3.39
N HIS A 32 -15.27 -6.25 -3.76
CA HIS A 32 -16.36 -5.65 -4.53
C HIS A 32 -17.05 -4.50 -3.80
N GLU A 33 -17.23 -4.59 -2.48
CA GLU A 33 -17.81 -3.51 -1.67
C GLU A 33 -16.92 -2.26 -1.67
N GLN A 34 -15.59 -2.43 -1.65
CA GLN A 34 -14.65 -1.32 -1.58
C GLN A 34 -14.34 -0.71 -2.96
N ILE A 35 -14.22 -1.53 -3.98
CA ILE A 35 -13.79 -1.14 -5.32
C ILE A 35 -14.96 -0.65 -6.17
N GLY A 36 -16.16 -1.23 -5.96
CA GLY A 36 -17.34 -0.96 -6.76
C GLY A 36 -17.13 -1.34 -8.22
N LYS A 37 -17.32 -0.39 -9.12
CA LYS A 37 -17.15 -0.57 -10.57
C LYS A 37 -15.76 -0.15 -11.09
N SER A 38 -14.83 0.17 -10.19
CA SER A 38 -13.47 0.56 -10.57
C SER A 38 -12.74 -0.61 -11.22
N ALA A 39 -11.86 -0.31 -12.18
CA ALA A 39 -11.05 -1.31 -12.85
C ALA A 39 -9.95 -1.82 -11.92
N VAL A 40 -9.87 -3.13 -11.73
CA VAL A 40 -8.77 -3.79 -11.02
C VAL A 40 -7.52 -3.77 -11.88
N GLU A 41 -6.39 -3.38 -11.32
CA GLU A 41 -5.11 -3.33 -12.00
C GLU A 41 -4.18 -4.48 -11.61
N GLU A 42 -4.22 -4.92 -10.36
CA GLU A 42 -3.37 -5.99 -9.85
C GLU A 42 -3.99 -6.65 -8.61
N VAL A 43 -3.78 -7.93 -8.45
CA VAL A 43 -4.14 -8.71 -7.26
C VAL A 43 -2.91 -9.49 -6.82
N GLU A 44 -2.46 -9.30 -5.59
CA GLU A 44 -1.28 -10.00 -5.08
C GLU A 44 -1.42 -10.40 -3.63
N ASP A 45 -0.69 -11.46 -3.24
CA ASP A 45 -0.54 -11.83 -1.85
C ASP A 45 0.43 -10.89 -1.15
N THR A 46 0.09 -10.48 0.05
CA THR A 46 0.91 -9.60 0.87
C THR A 46 0.93 -10.05 2.33
N PHE A 47 1.77 -9.44 3.11
CA PHE A 47 1.80 -9.61 4.57
C PHE A 47 1.69 -8.21 5.19
N GLU A 48 0.59 -7.96 5.90
CA GLU A 48 0.29 -6.64 6.45
C GLU A 48 -0.34 -6.77 7.83
N ALA A 49 -0.03 -5.85 8.71
CA ALA A 49 -0.55 -5.86 10.09
C ALA A 49 -0.33 -7.21 10.81
N GLY A 50 0.81 -7.86 10.57
CA GLY A 50 1.18 -9.13 11.19
C GLY A 50 0.47 -10.36 10.62
N GLN A 51 -0.19 -10.29 9.48
CA GLN A 51 -0.94 -11.39 8.90
C GLN A 51 -0.86 -11.44 7.37
N HIS A 52 -1.10 -12.63 6.82
CA HIS A 52 -1.27 -12.80 5.38
C HIS A 52 -2.57 -12.15 4.93
N ALA A 53 -2.51 -11.45 3.80
CA ALA A 53 -3.61 -10.72 3.23
C ALA A 53 -3.53 -10.72 1.71
N THR A 54 -4.56 -10.19 1.07
CA THR A 54 -4.59 -9.91 -0.36
C THR A 54 -4.61 -8.41 -0.57
N GLU A 55 -3.72 -7.90 -1.39
CA GLU A 55 -3.75 -6.53 -1.88
C GLU A 55 -4.42 -6.50 -3.25
N VAL A 56 -5.39 -5.62 -3.42
CA VAL A 56 -6.08 -5.40 -4.69
C VAL A 56 -5.85 -3.95 -5.10
N GLU A 57 -5.08 -3.77 -6.16
CA GLU A 57 -4.83 -2.45 -6.76
C GLU A 57 -5.91 -2.13 -7.78
N TYR A 58 -6.37 -0.89 -7.76
CA TYR A 58 -7.39 -0.41 -8.67
C TYR A 58 -7.24 1.08 -8.94
N ARG A 59 -7.96 1.59 -9.91
CA ARG A 59 -7.96 3.01 -10.25
C ARG A 59 -9.34 3.61 -10.05
N GLU A 60 -9.40 4.66 -9.26
CA GLU A 60 -10.63 5.40 -8.97
C GLU A 60 -10.42 6.89 -9.29
N ASN A 61 -11.21 7.42 -10.21
CA ASN A 61 -11.08 8.82 -10.65
C ASN A 61 -9.64 9.21 -11.05
N GLY A 62 -8.94 8.31 -11.71
CA GLY A 62 -7.54 8.50 -12.12
C GLY A 62 -6.50 8.33 -11.00
N LYS A 63 -6.93 8.10 -9.77
CA LYS A 63 -6.05 7.87 -8.62
C LYS A 63 -5.72 6.38 -8.48
N LYS A 64 -4.47 6.09 -8.21
CA LYS A 64 -4.01 4.73 -7.92
C LYS A 64 -4.30 4.39 -6.47
N MET A 65 -5.20 3.42 -6.28
CA MET A 65 -5.72 2.98 -4.99
C MET A 65 -5.37 1.51 -4.75
N ALA A 66 -5.37 1.10 -3.50
CA ALA A 66 -5.35 -0.30 -3.13
C ALA A 66 -6.19 -0.55 -1.88
N VAL A 67 -6.71 -1.76 -1.76
CA VAL A 67 -7.28 -2.28 -0.52
C VAL A 67 -6.54 -3.54 -0.11
N VAL A 68 -6.27 -3.68 1.17
CA VAL A 68 -5.62 -4.86 1.75
C VAL A 68 -6.64 -5.57 2.61
N ILE A 69 -6.91 -6.83 2.28
CA ILE A 69 -7.99 -7.63 2.85
C ILE A 69 -7.41 -8.91 3.44
N ALA A 70 -7.70 -9.17 4.71
CA ALA A 70 -7.32 -10.42 5.37
C ALA A 70 -8.07 -11.61 4.76
N LYS A 71 -7.57 -12.83 4.97
CA LYS A 71 -8.14 -14.07 4.42
C LYS A 71 -9.59 -14.31 4.83
N ASP A 72 -10.01 -13.79 5.98
CA ASP A 72 -11.39 -13.87 6.46
C ASP A 72 -12.34 -12.80 5.90
N GLY A 73 -11.81 -11.93 5.02
CA GLY A 73 -12.56 -10.84 4.41
C GLY A 73 -12.51 -9.52 5.19
N THR A 74 -11.80 -9.44 6.31
CA THR A 74 -11.64 -8.20 7.07
C THR A 74 -10.81 -7.20 6.27
N LEU A 75 -11.32 -5.98 6.06
CA LEU A 75 -10.56 -4.90 5.49
C LEU A 75 -9.51 -4.43 6.49
N ILE A 76 -8.23 -4.60 6.14
CA ILE A 76 -7.11 -4.15 6.98
C ILE A 76 -6.84 -2.68 6.77
N GLN A 77 -6.72 -2.26 5.50
CA GLN A 77 -6.44 -0.87 5.16
C GLN A 77 -6.84 -0.53 3.72
N LYS A 78 -7.03 0.76 3.50
CA LYS A 78 -7.17 1.36 2.18
C LYS A 78 -5.98 2.28 1.94
N GLU A 79 -5.43 2.24 0.74
CA GLU A 79 -4.25 3.00 0.35
C GLU A 79 -4.54 3.93 -0.81
N TYR A 80 -3.94 5.11 -0.78
CA TYR A 80 -3.85 6.01 -1.91
C TYR A 80 -2.37 6.23 -2.25
N ARG A 81 -1.95 5.75 -3.41
CA ARG A 81 -0.59 5.96 -3.93
C ARG A 81 -0.54 7.27 -4.68
N MET A 82 0.19 8.23 -4.16
CA MET A 82 0.31 9.55 -4.77
C MET A 82 1.66 9.75 -5.44
N SER A 83 1.75 10.71 -6.36
CA SER A 83 3.03 11.15 -6.90
C SER A 83 3.84 11.86 -5.82
N PRO A 84 5.17 11.69 -5.77
CA PRO A 84 6.01 12.36 -4.77
C PRO A 84 5.82 13.87 -4.71
N GLY A 85 5.56 14.51 -5.86
CA GLY A 85 5.27 15.95 -5.94
C GLY A 85 3.99 16.37 -5.23
N ASP A 86 3.02 15.46 -5.09
CA ASP A 86 1.72 15.71 -4.45
C ASP A 86 1.74 15.44 -2.94
N ALA A 87 2.90 15.04 -2.38
CA ALA A 87 3.03 14.83 -0.95
C ALA A 87 2.66 16.10 -0.17
N PRO A 88 1.89 15.98 0.94
CA PRO A 88 1.60 17.13 1.78
C PRO A 88 2.87 17.86 2.23
N ALA A 89 2.81 19.19 2.31
CA ALA A 89 3.96 20.00 2.71
C ALA A 89 4.55 19.56 4.06
N VAL A 90 3.70 19.24 5.02
CA VAL A 90 4.11 18.78 6.36
C VAL A 90 4.92 17.47 6.28
N ILE A 91 4.59 16.59 5.35
CA ILE A 91 5.32 15.33 5.13
C ILE A 91 6.65 15.61 4.45
N LYS A 92 6.69 16.46 3.43
CA LYS A 92 7.95 16.89 2.78
C LYS A 92 8.92 17.51 3.79
N ASP A 93 8.42 18.39 4.64
CA ASP A 93 9.20 19.07 5.67
C ASP A 93 9.74 18.07 6.71
N ALA A 94 8.93 17.12 7.14
CA ALA A 94 9.34 16.07 8.07
C ALA A 94 10.44 15.17 7.49
N VAL A 95 10.35 14.80 6.23
CA VAL A 95 11.38 14.02 5.52
C VAL A 95 12.69 14.81 5.43
N THR A 96 12.62 16.08 5.06
CA THR A 96 13.80 16.97 4.95
C THR A 96 14.44 17.19 6.31
N ALA A 97 13.64 17.33 7.36
CA ALA A 97 14.16 17.51 8.73
C ALA A 97 14.91 16.27 9.22
N GLN A 98 14.41 15.08 8.90
CA GLN A 98 15.03 13.82 9.32
C GLN A 98 16.22 13.42 8.43
N TYR A 99 16.10 13.64 7.13
CA TYR A 99 17.12 13.32 6.13
C TYR A 99 17.36 14.53 5.24
N PRO A 100 18.23 15.47 5.63
CA PRO A 100 18.56 16.65 4.81
C PRO A 100 19.01 16.26 3.40
N GLY A 101 18.43 16.92 2.40
CA GLY A 101 18.72 16.64 0.99
C GLY A 101 18.03 15.40 0.42
N ALA A 102 17.15 14.75 1.17
CA ALA A 102 16.44 13.58 0.70
C ALA A 102 15.42 13.91 -0.40
N THR A 103 15.27 12.96 -1.32
CA THR A 103 14.24 12.96 -2.35
C THR A 103 13.23 11.87 -2.06
N ILE A 104 11.94 12.20 -2.03
CA ILE A 104 10.86 11.22 -1.89
C ILE A 104 10.76 10.45 -3.21
N SER A 105 10.93 9.14 -3.16
CA SER A 105 10.79 8.24 -4.32
C SER A 105 9.40 7.62 -4.41
N HIS A 106 8.78 7.31 -3.28
CA HIS A 106 7.42 6.74 -3.19
C HIS A 106 6.72 7.30 -1.96
N ILE A 107 5.43 7.51 -2.07
CA ILE A 107 4.56 7.90 -0.96
C ILE A 107 3.18 7.32 -1.15
N LYS A 108 2.62 6.80 -0.08
CA LYS A 108 1.21 6.40 -0.02
C LYS A 108 0.57 6.86 1.29
N GLU A 109 -0.67 7.26 1.20
CA GLU A 109 -1.53 7.49 2.35
C GLU A 109 -2.21 6.17 2.71
N VAL A 110 -2.16 5.79 3.98
CA VAL A 110 -2.75 4.55 4.50
C VAL A 110 -3.84 4.90 5.51
N GLN A 111 -5.03 4.39 5.26
CA GLN A 111 -6.17 4.52 6.16
C GLN A 111 -6.52 3.16 6.75
N ARG A 112 -6.34 3.01 8.06
CA ARG A 112 -6.88 1.91 8.88
C ARG A 112 -8.09 2.39 9.66
N THR A 113 -8.75 1.50 10.41
CA THR A 113 -9.98 1.83 11.16
C THR A 113 -9.83 3.04 12.08
N ASP A 114 -8.71 3.14 12.78
CA ASP A 114 -8.47 4.11 13.86
C ASP A 114 -7.25 5.03 13.62
N ILE A 115 -6.52 4.85 12.52
CA ILE A 115 -5.35 5.64 12.21
C ILE A 115 -5.20 5.90 10.72
N LYS A 116 -4.75 7.11 10.39
CA LYS A 116 -4.29 7.50 9.07
C LYS A 116 -2.83 7.92 9.16
N PHE A 117 -2.01 7.38 8.27
CA PHE A 117 -0.58 7.68 8.23
C PHE A 117 -0.05 7.63 6.79
N PHE A 118 1.17 8.10 6.61
CA PHE A 118 1.87 8.08 5.34
C PHE A 118 3.06 7.13 5.42
N GLU A 119 3.18 6.26 4.44
CA GLU A 119 4.40 5.49 4.21
C GLU A 119 5.21 6.18 3.13
N VAL A 120 6.44 6.51 3.45
CA VAL A 120 7.33 7.30 2.59
C VAL A 120 8.63 6.55 2.37
N SER A 121 9.02 6.40 1.11
CA SER A 121 10.36 5.97 0.73
C SER A 121 11.15 7.20 0.30
N ALA A 122 12.26 7.49 0.96
CA ALA A 122 13.11 8.62 0.67
C ALA A 122 14.54 8.18 0.40
N LYS A 123 15.20 8.83 -0.55
CA LYS A 123 16.61 8.61 -0.88
C LYS A 123 17.45 9.77 -0.40
N ALA A 124 18.47 9.48 0.38
CA ALA A 124 19.46 10.43 0.87
C ALA A 124 20.84 9.77 0.95
N GLY A 125 21.87 10.43 0.43
CA GLY A 125 23.24 9.91 0.48
C GLY A 125 23.42 8.54 -0.18
N GLY A 126 22.67 8.24 -1.24
CA GLY A 126 22.71 6.96 -1.96
C GLY A 126 21.99 5.81 -1.22
N LYS A 127 21.31 6.09 -0.12
CA LYS A 127 20.57 5.11 0.68
C LYS A 127 19.05 5.38 0.60
N SER A 128 18.27 4.29 0.64
CA SER A 128 16.80 4.36 0.76
C SER A 128 16.38 4.23 2.22
N HIS A 129 15.51 5.14 2.64
CA HIS A 129 14.95 5.18 3.99
C HIS A 129 13.44 5.02 3.94
N GLN A 130 12.89 4.22 4.83
CA GLN A 130 11.45 4.04 4.98
C GLN A 130 10.97 4.78 6.23
N LEU A 131 9.94 5.61 6.07
CA LEU A 131 9.33 6.36 7.14
C LEU A 131 7.83 6.07 7.20
N LYS A 132 7.31 6.00 8.42
CA LYS A 132 5.86 6.03 8.68
C LYS A 132 5.58 7.27 9.50
N LEU A 133 4.79 8.19 8.96
CA LEU A 133 4.52 9.51 9.53
C LEU A 133 3.01 9.72 9.67
N ASP A 134 2.59 10.29 10.78
CA ASP A 134 1.20 10.73 10.91
C ASP A 134 0.90 12.00 10.08
N GLU A 135 -0.33 12.46 10.11
CA GLU A 135 -0.76 13.65 9.38
C GLU A 135 -0.06 14.94 9.81
N THR A 136 0.58 14.94 10.98
CA THR A 136 1.37 16.08 11.50
C THR A 136 2.86 15.98 11.14
N GLY A 137 3.27 14.90 10.48
CA GLY A 137 4.66 14.62 10.14
C GLY A 137 5.46 13.95 11.24
N LYS A 138 4.84 13.50 12.31
CA LYS A 138 5.51 12.77 13.40
C LYS A 138 5.62 11.29 13.06
N PRO A 139 6.75 10.64 13.40
CA PRO A 139 6.89 9.20 13.27
C PRO A 139 5.81 8.44 14.06
N VAL A 140 5.26 7.41 13.43
CA VAL A 140 4.32 6.49 14.06
C VAL A 140 4.85 5.07 14.00
N LYS A 141 4.50 4.27 15.02
CA LYS A 141 4.74 2.83 15.04
C LYS A 141 3.44 2.12 14.72
N VAL A 142 3.39 1.51 13.56
CA VAL A 142 2.30 0.65 13.10
C VAL A 142 2.88 -0.62 12.52
N ASP A 143 2.24 -1.75 12.81
CA ASP A 143 2.62 -3.06 12.27
C ASP A 143 2.11 -3.25 10.85
#